data_2f88cc4e4dd3347376b0b85740f3fc29
#
_entry.id   2f88cc4e4dd3347376b0b85740f3fc29
#
_cell.length_a   1.000
_cell.length_b   1.000
_cell.length_c   1.000
_cell.angle_alpha   90.00
_cell.angle_beta   90.00
_cell.angle_gamma   90.00
#
_symmetry.space_group_name_H-M   'P 1'
#
loop_
_entity.id
_entity.type
_entity.pdbx_description
1 polymer ?
#
loop_
_entity_poly.entity_id
_entity_poly.type
_entity_poly.pdbx_seq_one_letter_code
_entity_poly.pdbx_strand_id
1 'polypeptide(L)'
;EDGVSFVFFCIKFDPISVEKMYPGTRFYFTAHMDTIAYNMSVDIGFGDVVTPYPTTIDFPLLLPDIPSVNIQAYSLETVVAEKFHTMIDRDVLNSRMKDFFDCYQLLTKRDLSDDTLYDAIKATFDNRGLTYNPELQLFTESFVTDAARIVRWKAFLK
;
A
#
# COMPACT_ATOMS: atom_id res chain seq x y z
N GLU A 1 28.38 7.22 -9.62
CA GLU A 1 27.34 8.24 -9.25
C GLU A 1 26.32 8.31 -10.38
N ASP A 2 25.03 8.32 -10.04
CA ASP A 2 23.91 8.33 -11.00
C ASP A 2 23.57 9.75 -11.52
N GLY A 3 24.33 10.77 -11.09
CA GLY A 3 24.11 12.17 -11.48
C GLY A 3 22.89 12.80 -10.82
N VAL A 4 22.21 12.12 -9.87
CA VAL A 4 21.06 12.66 -9.16
C VAL A 4 21.49 13.29 -7.84
N SER A 5 21.03 14.49 -7.58
CA SER A 5 21.21 15.17 -6.29
C SER A 5 19.85 15.52 -5.67
N PHE A 6 19.77 15.45 -4.35
CA PHE A 6 18.57 15.79 -3.61
C PHE A 6 18.75 17.05 -2.78
N VAL A 7 17.79 17.97 -2.89
CA VAL A 7 17.80 19.20 -2.09
C VAL A 7 16.94 19.00 -0.85
N PHE A 8 17.60 18.92 0.30
CA PHE A 8 16.95 18.72 1.60
C PHE A 8 16.74 20.00 2.43
N PHE A 9 17.26 21.15 1.99
CA PHE A 9 17.18 22.40 2.75
C PHE A 9 15.77 23.03 2.80
N CYS A 10 14.84 22.54 1.97
CA CYS A 10 13.47 23.04 1.88
C CYS A 10 12.46 21.89 1.91
N ILE A 11 12.64 20.91 2.79
CA ILE A 11 11.64 19.87 2.97
C ILE A 11 10.38 20.49 3.53
N LYS A 12 9.30 20.41 2.77
CA LYS A 12 7.94 20.69 3.25
C LYS A 12 7.31 19.37 3.70
N PHE A 13 6.46 19.45 4.69
CA PHE A 13 5.71 18.29 5.15
C PHE A 13 4.26 18.67 5.43
N ASP A 14 3.35 17.77 5.09
CA ASP A 14 1.93 17.88 5.38
C ASP A 14 1.47 16.65 6.14
N PRO A 15 0.62 16.81 7.15
CA PRO A 15 0.01 15.66 7.82
C PRO A 15 -0.95 14.95 6.87
N ILE A 16 -0.92 13.61 6.90
CA ILE A 16 -1.84 12.76 6.15
C ILE A 16 -2.85 12.18 7.13
N SER A 17 -4.14 12.24 6.79
CA SER A 17 -5.21 11.61 7.56
C SER A 17 -5.28 12.06 9.02
N VAL A 18 -5.26 13.38 9.26
CA VAL A 18 -5.30 13.99 10.60
C VAL A 18 -6.48 13.50 11.46
N GLU A 19 -7.57 13.07 10.83
CA GLU A 19 -8.78 12.56 11.50
C GLU A 19 -8.73 11.05 11.78
N LYS A 20 -7.69 10.34 11.31
CA LYS A 20 -7.54 8.90 11.54
C LYS A 20 -6.65 8.62 12.73
N MET A 21 -6.87 7.47 13.37
CA MET A 21 -6.13 7.00 14.53
C MET A 21 -4.61 6.79 14.24
N TYR A 22 -4.22 6.75 12.96
CA TYR A 22 -2.84 6.57 12.51
C TYR A 22 -2.41 7.78 11.68
N PRO A 23 -1.70 8.73 12.29
CA PRO A 23 -1.18 9.89 11.58
C PRO A 23 -0.05 9.45 10.64
N GLY A 24 -0.06 10.05 9.47
CA GLY A 24 1.04 9.97 8.52
C GLY A 24 1.57 11.36 8.22
N THR A 25 2.74 11.42 7.64
CA THR A 25 3.35 12.67 7.19
C THR A 25 3.85 12.50 5.76
N ARG A 26 3.46 13.40 4.88
CA ARG A 26 4.00 13.48 3.52
C ARG A 26 5.12 14.49 3.48
N PHE A 27 6.28 14.03 3.05
CA PHE A 27 7.46 14.87 2.83
C PHE A 27 7.60 15.17 1.35
N TYR A 28 7.89 16.43 1.02
CA TYR A 28 8.17 16.90 -0.34
C TYR A 28 9.61 17.31 -0.44
N PHE A 29 10.26 16.91 -1.52
CA PHE A 29 11.65 17.29 -1.83
C PHE A 29 11.85 17.34 -3.34
N THR A 30 12.95 17.94 -3.79
CA THR A 30 13.27 18.04 -5.21
C THR A 30 14.52 17.23 -5.51
N ALA A 31 14.43 16.38 -6.52
CA ALA A 31 15.57 15.71 -7.13
C ALA A 31 16.04 16.50 -8.35
N HIS A 32 17.33 16.66 -8.51
CA HIS A 32 17.95 17.30 -9.66
C HIS A 32 18.84 16.31 -10.41
N MET A 33 18.73 16.35 -11.73
CA MET A 33 19.64 15.68 -12.65
C MET A 33 20.00 16.69 -13.74
N ASP A 34 21.22 17.21 -13.71
CA ASP A 34 21.67 18.36 -14.51
C ASP A 34 20.73 19.56 -14.36
N THR A 35 20.07 19.95 -15.45
CA THR A 35 19.10 21.07 -15.51
C THR A 35 17.67 20.65 -15.19
N ILE A 36 17.41 19.37 -15.05
CA ILE A 36 16.06 18.83 -14.77
C ILE A 36 15.82 18.85 -13.26
N ALA A 37 14.71 19.48 -12.85
CA ALA A 37 14.24 19.45 -11.47
C ALA A 37 12.92 18.65 -11.41
N TYR A 38 12.85 17.63 -10.54
CA TYR A 38 11.66 16.80 -10.37
C TYR A 38 11.20 16.83 -8.91
N ASN A 39 9.94 17.26 -8.70
CA ASN A 39 9.34 17.25 -7.37
C ASN A 39 8.87 15.85 -7.00
N MET A 40 9.33 15.39 -5.86
CA MET A 40 9.03 14.07 -5.30
C MET A 40 8.33 14.20 -3.96
N SER A 41 7.62 13.15 -3.57
CA SER A 41 7.06 13.04 -2.21
C SER A 41 7.23 11.62 -1.67
N VAL A 42 7.39 11.54 -0.34
CA VAL A 42 7.41 10.30 0.42
C VAL A 42 6.38 10.39 1.53
N ASP A 43 5.51 9.38 1.60
CA ASP A 43 4.55 9.23 2.68
C ASP A 43 5.13 8.33 3.76
N ILE A 44 5.14 8.81 4.99
CA ILE A 44 5.56 8.02 6.16
C ILE A 44 4.35 7.82 7.05
N GLY A 45 3.94 6.57 7.20
CA GLY A 45 2.92 6.15 8.17
C GLY A 45 3.57 5.69 9.47
N PHE A 46 2.83 5.81 10.57
CA PHE A 46 3.28 5.38 11.88
C PHE A 46 2.26 4.41 12.48
N GLY A 47 2.77 3.42 13.23
CA GLY A 47 1.92 2.53 14.03
C GLY A 47 1.41 1.30 13.31
N ASP A 48 1.85 1.02 12.10
CA ASP A 48 1.48 -0.23 11.40
C ASP A 48 2.12 -1.45 12.08
N VAL A 49 1.35 -2.53 12.15
CA VAL A 49 1.83 -3.82 12.64
C VAL A 49 2.26 -4.67 11.45
N VAL A 50 3.47 -5.22 11.50
CA VAL A 50 3.99 -6.11 10.46
C VAL A 50 4.07 -7.54 10.99
N THR A 51 3.34 -8.45 10.37
CA THR A 51 3.23 -9.86 10.76
C THR A 51 3.71 -10.78 9.63
N PRO A 52 4.60 -11.74 9.90
CA PRO A 52 5.20 -12.05 11.20
C PRO A 52 6.29 -11.04 11.62
N TYR A 53 7.00 -10.46 10.66
CA TYR A 53 8.04 -9.43 10.82
C TYR A 53 8.41 -8.82 9.47
N PRO A 54 9.06 -7.64 9.43
CA PRO A 54 9.55 -7.06 8.18
C PRO A 54 10.55 -7.98 7.47
N THR A 55 10.42 -8.08 6.16
CA THR A 55 11.31 -8.90 5.32
C THR A 55 12.36 -8.02 4.65
N THR A 56 13.62 -8.43 4.72
CA THR A 56 14.67 -7.76 3.94
C THR A 56 14.59 -8.23 2.49
N ILE A 57 14.48 -7.29 1.57
CA ILE A 57 14.46 -7.57 0.13
C ILE A 57 15.55 -6.78 -0.59
N ASP A 58 16.10 -7.38 -1.64
CA ASP A 58 16.89 -6.66 -2.63
C ASP A 58 15.95 -5.86 -3.51
N PHE A 59 16.01 -4.53 -3.40
CA PHE A 59 15.15 -3.68 -4.19
C PHE A 59 15.52 -3.78 -5.68
N PRO A 60 14.55 -4.08 -6.57
CA PRO A 60 14.81 -4.23 -7.99
C PRO A 60 15.23 -2.89 -8.61
N LEU A 61 16.42 -2.86 -9.17
CA LEU A 61 16.95 -1.65 -9.80
C LEU A 61 16.62 -1.63 -11.29
N LEU A 62 16.43 -0.43 -11.84
CA LEU A 62 16.19 -0.23 -13.27
C LEU A 62 17.50 -0.21 -14.07
N LEU A 63 18.62 0.13 -13.44
CA LEU A 63 19.93 0.23 -14.07
C LEU A 63 20.82 -0.92 -13.61
N PRO A 64 21.38 -1.73 -14.51
CA PRO A 64 22.10 -2.94 -14.17
C PRO A 64 23.45 -2.70 -13.46
N ASP A 65 24.05 -1.53 -13.67
CA ASP A 65 25.39 -1.18 -13.14
C ASP A 65 25.34 -0.52 -11.74
N ILE A 66 24.16 -0.35 -11.17
CA ILE A 66 24.00 0.20 -9.82
C ILE A 66 23.94 -0.94 -8.81
N PRO A 67 24.69 -0.88 -7.69
CA PRO A 67 24.59 -1.88 -6.63
C PRO A 67 23.18 -1.99 -6.07
N SER A 68 22.70 -3.21 -5.81
CA SER A 68 21.40 -3.44 -5.19
C SER A 68 21.32 -2.78 -3.82
N VAL A 69 20.12 -2.36 -3.46
CA VAL A 69 19.83 -1.75 -2.15
C VAL A 69 18.92 -2.69 -1.36
N ASN A 70 19.39 -3.11 -0.19
CA ASN A 70 18.58 -3.89 0.74
C ASN A 70 17.65 -2.96 1.51
N ILE A 71 16.35 -3.23 1.46
CA ILE A 71 15.34 -2.48 2.21
C ILE A 71 14.49 -3.42 3.05
N GLN A 72 13.97 -2.88 4.17
CA GLN A 72 12.93 -3.57 4.93
C GLN A 72 11.58 -3.33 4.25
N ALA A 73 10.87 -4.43 3.98
CA ALA A 73 9.56 -4.41 3.37
C ALA A 73 8.54 -5.15 4.24
N TYR A 74 7.27 -4.86 4.04
CA TYR A 74 6.22 -5.68 4.64
C TYR A 74 6.28 -7.11 4.11
N SER A 75 5.94 -8.08 4.96
CA SER A 75 5.61 -9.43 4.50
C SER A 75 4.44 -9.36 3.51
N LEU A 76 4.33 -10.33 2.61
CA LEU A 76 3.22 -10.36 1.65
C LEU A 76 1.87 -10.50 2.37
N GLU A 77 1.83 -11.23 3.47
CA GLU A 77 0.66 -11.40 4.33
C GLU A 77 0.21 -10.06 4.92
N THR A 78 1.14 -9.24 5.42
CA THR A 78 0.82 -7.88 5.90
C THR A 78 0.32 -7.00 4.75
N VAL A 79 0.91 -7.08 3.55
CA VAL A 79 0.41 -6.33 2.39
C VAL A 79 -1.04 -6.68 2.07
N VAL A 80 -1.39 -7.99 2.09
CA VAL A 80 -2.77 -8.43 1.89
C VAL A 80 -3.68 -7.94 3.01
N ALA A 81 -3.25 -8.07 4.27
CA ALA A 81 -4.01 -7.66 5.45
C ALA A 81 -4.36 -6.15 5.43
N GLU A 82 -3.39 -5.28 5.11
CA GLU A 82 -3.60 -3.84 5.00
C GLU A 82 -4.58 -3.46 3.88
N LYS A 83 -4.47 -4.12 2.72
CA LYS A 83 -5.39 -3.91 1.60
C LYS A 83 -6.78 -4.42 1.91
N PHE A 84 -6.89 -5.60 2.51
CA PHE A 84 -8.16 -6.17 2.93
C PHE A 84 -8.83 -5.30 3.99
N HIS A 85 -8.10 -4.83 5.00
CA HIS A 85 -8.60 -3.85 5.95
C HIS A 85 -9.19 -2.62 5.24
N THR A 86 -8.46 -2.05 4.27
CA THR A 86 -8.93 -0.88 3.51
C THR A 86 -10.21 -1.18 2.72
N MET A 87 -10.36 -2.40 2.19
CA MET A 87 -11.58 -2.82 1.49
C MET A 87 -12.77 -2.87 2.45
N ILE A 88 -12.59 -3.41 3.63
CA ILE A 88 -13.63 -3.53 4.68
C ILE A 88 -14.01 -2.13 5.21
N ASP A 89 -13.02 -1.32 5.57
CA ASP A 89 -13.22 0.04 6.11
C ASP A 89 -13.98 0.95 5.15
N ARG A 90 -13.76 0.80 3.84
CA ARG A 90 -14.39 1.64 2.81
C ARG A 90 -15.65 1.05 2.21
N ASP A 91 -15.85 -0.24 2.31
CA ASP A 91 -16.98 -1.00 1.76
C ASP A 91 -17.36 -0.51 0.33
N VAL A 92 -18.60 -0.10 0.10
CA VAL A 92 -19.09 0.37 -1.21
C VAL A 92 -18.41 1.64 -1.72
N LEU A 93 -17.86 2.45 -0.83
CA LEU A 93 -17.12 3.66 -1.20
C LEU A 93 -15.70 3.38 -1.71
N ASN A 94 -15.25 2.13 -1.64
CA ASN A 94 -13.92 1.78 -2.11
C ASN A 94 -13.83 1.87 -3.64
N SER A 95 -13.01 2.81 -4.11
CA SER A 95 -12.69 3.00 -5.53
C SER A 95 -11.28 2.53 -5.91
N ARG A 96 -10.54 1.95 -4.96
CA ARG A 96 -9.12 1.56 -5.15
C ARG A 96 -9.02 0.20 -5.83
N MET A 97 -9.27 0.18 -7.14
CA MET A 97 -9.24 -1.07 -7.94
C MET A 97 -7.90 -1.81 -7.83
N LYS A 98 -6.81 -1.06 -7.63
CA LYS A 98 -5.48 -1.64 -7.43
C LYS A 98 -5.42 -2.56 -6.21
N ASP A 99 -6.08 -2.24 -5.10
CA ASP A 99 -6.04 -3.06 -3.90
C ASP A 99 -6.72 -4.43 -4.15
N PHE A 100 -7.84 -4.46 -4.88
CA PHE A 100 -8.49 -5.71 -5.30
C PHE A 100 -7.59 -6.54 -6.21
N PHE A 101 -6.96 -5.89 -7.20
CA PHE A 101 -6.05 -6.55 -8.14
C PHE A 101 -4.83 -7.13 -7.43
N ASP A 102 -4.19 -6.35 -6.55
CA ASP A 102 -3.01 -6.77 -5.81
C ASP A 102 -3.34 -7.97 -4.91
N CYS A 103 -4.44 -7.93 -4.15
CA CYS A 103 -4.88 -9.08 -3.34
C CYS A 103 -5.13 -10.32 -4.20
N TYR A 104 -5.82 -10.17 -5.32
CA TYR A 104 -6.03 -11.29 -6.25
C TYR A 104 -4.70 -11.88 -6.73
N GLN A 105 -3.74 -11.04 -7.16
CA GLN A 105 -2.44 -11.49 -7.63
C GLN A 105 -1.64 -12.19 -6.53
N LEU A 106 -1.62 -11.64 -5.32
CA LEU A 106 -0.89 -12.22 -4.20
C LEU A 106 -1.49 -13.56 -3.76
N LEU A 107 -2.81 -13.62 -3.58
CA LEU A 107 -3.50 -14.83 -3.11
C LEU A 107 -3.52 -15.97 -4.14
N THR A 108 -3.42 -15.66 -5.45
CA THR A 108 -3.49 -16.69 -6.50
C THR A 108 -2.12 -17.10 -7.04
N LYS A 109 -1.10 -16.24 -6.92
CA LYS A 109 0.22 -16.48 -7.54
C LYS A 109 1.38 -16.62 -6.55
N ARG A 110 1.12 -16.46 -5.26
CA ARG A 110 2.12 -16.62 -4.20
C ARG A 110 1.66 -17.70 -3.24
N ASP A 111 2.62 -18.43 -2.75
CA ASP A 111 2.39 -19.45 -1.72
C ASP A 111 2.45 -18.73 -0.35
N LEU A 112 1.29 -18.26 0.12
CA LEU A 112 1.13 -17.62 1.42
C LEU A 112 0.66 -18.68 2.43
N SER A 113 1.21 -18.63 3.64
CA SER A 113 0.73 -19.48 4.72
C SER A 113 -0.62 -18.98 5.22
N ASP A 114 -1.64 -19.83 5.23
CA ASP A 114 -2.98 -19.50 5.72
C ASP A 114 -2.95 -19.04 7.18
N ASP A 115 -2.18 -19.69 8.04
CA ASP A 115 -2.04 -19.34 9.46
C ASP A 115 -1.39 -17.94 9.61
N THR A 116 -0.31 -17.68 8.87
CA THR A 116 0.39 -16.38 8.91
C THR A 116 -0.49 -15.27 8.33
N LEU A 117 -1.24 -15.55 7.27
CA LEU A 117 -2.17 -14.60 6.68
C LEU A 117 -3.31 -14.27 7.65
N TYR A 118 -3.87 -15.27 8.32
CA TYR A 118 -4.89 -15.07 9.35
C TYR A 118 -4.35 -14.18 10.49
N ASP A 119 -3.16 -14.48 10.98
CA ASP A 119 -2.52 -13.68 12.04
C ASP A 119 -2.26 -12.25 11.61
N ALA A 120 -1.81 -12.03 10.37
CA ALA A 120 -1.60 -10.70 9.81
C ALA A 120 -2.91 -9.90 9.71
N ILE A 121 -3.98 -10.53 9.19
CA ILE A 121 -5.31 -9.90 9.11
C ILE A 121 -5.80 -9.55 10.50
N LYS A 122 -5.74 -10.48 11.44
CA LYS A 122 -6.18 -10.27 12.83
C LYS A 122 -5.40 -9.12 13.48
N ALA A 123 -4.07 -9.14 13.39
CA ALA A 123 -3.22 -8.11 13.97
C ALA A 123 -3.50 -6.71 13.39
N THR A 124 -3.70 -6.62 12.06
CA THR A 124 -4.03 -5.35 11.39
C THR A 124 -5.40 -4.84 11.84
N PHE A 125 -6.42 -5.71 11.92
CA PHE A 125 -7.77 -5.32 12.33
C PHE A 125 -7.81 -4.90 13.80
N ASP A 126 -7.17 -5.67 14.68
CA ASP A 126 -7.06 -5.35 16.12
C ASP A 126 -6.34 -4.00 16.31
N ASN A 127 -5.21 -3.80 15.61
CA ASN A 127 -4.43 -2.58 15.68
C ASN A 127 -5.22 -1.35 15.22
N ARG A 128 -6.09 -1.51 14.22
CA ARG A 128 -6.91 -0.42 13.65
C ARG A 128 -8.30 -0.32 14.25
N GLY A 129 -8.64 -1.14 15.25
CA GLY A 129 -9.93 -1.14 15.93
C GLY A 129 -11.11 -1.47 15.00
N LEU A 130 -10.86 -2.22 13.92
CA LEU A 130 -11.89 -2.61 12.96
C LEU A 130 -12.40 -4.01 13.27
N THR A 131 -13.72 -4.14 13.37
CA THR A 131 -14.37 -5.45 13.51
C THR A 131 -14.82 -5.96 12.14
N TYR A 132 -14.47 -7.21 11.83
CA TYR A 132 -14.95 -7.86 10.62
C TYR A 132 -16.47 -8.05 10.66
N ASN A 133 -17.13 -7.61 9.59
CA ASN A 133 -18.56 -7.81 9.39
C ASN A 133 -18.81 -8.56 8.08
N PRO A 134 -19.33 -9.80 8.11
CA PRO A 134 -19.61 -10.57 6.89
C PRO A 134 -20.81 -10.05 6.08
N GLU A 135 -21.64 -9.15 6.67
CA GLU A 135 -22.83 -8.60 6.02
C GLU A 135 -22.55 -7.32 5.22
N LEU A 136 -21.28 -6.93 5.07
CA LEU A 136 -20.92 -5.76 4.25
C LEU A 136 -21.34 -5.95 2.80
N GLN A 137 -21.73 -4.87 2.16
CA GLN A 137 -22.14 -4.88 0.75
C GLN A 137 -21.01 -5.33 -0.17
N LEU A 138 -19.76 -5.11 0.21
CA LEU A 138 -18.56 -5.62 -0.45
C LEU A 138 -18.66 -7.12 -0.82
N PHE A 139 -19.34 -7.93 0.01
CA PHE A 139 -19.46 -9.37 -0.18
C PHE A 139 -20.73 -9.80 -0.95
N THR A 140 -21.51 -8.84 -1.45
CA THR A 140 -22.76 -9.12 -2.14
C THR A 140 -22.58 -9.17 -3.66
N GLU A 141 -23.50 -9.87 -4.35
CA GLU A 141 -23.54 -9.88 -5.80
C GLU A 141 -23.78 -8.49 -6.37
N SER A 142 -24.56 -7.64 -5.71
CA SER A 142 -24.80 -6.26 -6.13
C SER A 142 -23.52 -5.41 -6.17
N PHE A 143 -22.54 -5.71 -5.33
CA PHE A 143 -21.25 -5.03 -5.36
C PHE A 143 -20.45 -5.36 -6.62
N VAL A 144 -20.39 -6.64 -7.01
CA VAL A 144 -19.61 -7.06 -8.19
C VAL A 144 -20.30 -6.76 -9.50
N THR A 145 -21.63 -6.64 -9.51
CA THR A 145 -22.43 -6.33 -10.69
C THR A 145 -22.72 -4.83 -10.87
N ASP A 146 -22.27 -3.97 -9.96
CA ASP A 146 -22.44 -2.53 -10.06
C ASP A 146 -21.79 -1.97 -11.34
N ALA A 147 -22.60 -1.30 -12.18
CA ALA A 147 -22.17 -0.82 -13.48
C ALA A 147 -21.02 0.18 -13.42
N ALA A 148 -21.03 1.09 -12.43
CA ALA A 148 -19.97 2.08 -12.28
C ALA A 148 -18.66 1.43 -11.84
N ARG A 149 -18.73 0.40 -10.99
CA ARG A 149 -17.56 -0.40 -10.56
C ARG A 149 -16.97 -1.18 -11.72
N ILE A 150 -17.80 -1.82 -12.54
CA ILE A 150 -17.36 -2.54 -13.73
C ILE A 150 -16.62 -1.59 -14.69
N VAL A 151 -17.13 -0.38 -14.90
CA VAL A 151 -16.46 0.63 -15.73
C VAL A 151 -15.10 1.01 -15.16
N ARG A 152 -15.00 1.27 -13.85
CA ARG A 152 -13.73 1.59 -13.17
C ARG A 152 -12.73 0.43 -13.28
N TRP A 153 -13.19 -0.80 -13.06
CA TRP A 153 -12.36 -1.99 -13.18
C TRP A 153 -11.78 -2.15 -14.61
N LYS A 154 -12.64 -2.02 -15.62
CA LYS A 154 -12.19 -2.08 -17.02
C LYS A 154 -11.23 -0.94 -17.39
N ALA A 155 -11.41 0.24 -16.82
CA ALA A 155 -10.49 1.36 -17.03
C ALA A 155 -9.13 1.13 -16.36
N PHE A 156 -9.12 0.49 -15.18
CA PHE A 156 -7.89 0.14 -14.46
C PHE A 156 -7.07 -0.93 -15.18
N LEU A 157 -7.72 -1.88 -15.86
CA LEU A 157 -7.04 -2.98 -16.58
C LEU A 157 -6.45 -2.59 -17.95
N LYS A 158 -6.69 -1.38 -18.46
CA LYS A 158 -6.10 -0.86 -19.71
C LYS A 158 -4.71 -0.31 -19.51
#